data_429be5146778199eeff8ac5b71693f10
#
_entry.id   429be5146778199eeff8ac5b71693f10
#
_cell.length_a   1.000
_cell.length_b   1.000
_cell.length_c   1.000
_cell.angle_alpha   90.00
_cell.angle_beta   90.00
_cell.angle_gamma   90.00
#
_symmetry.space_group_name_H-M   'P 1'
#
loop_
_entity.id
_entity.type
_entity.pdbx_description
1 polymer ?
#
loop_
_entity_poly.entity_id
_entity_poly.type
_entity_poly.pdbx_seq_one_letter_code
_entity_poly.pdbx_strand_id
1 'polypeptide(L)'
;MKKPNAKLDNTEQVNEFMAKLDHPFKAEVQMIREIIKNVDNNITEQIKWKAPSFSYKGEYLVTFNLWEKRKIHLVFHNPAISKVKSKLLEGDYEHRRMTYFSDENEIRVKKKALEKALKDLIKLQNV
;
A
#
# COMPACT_ATOMS: atom_id res chain seq x y z
N MET A 1 -22.74 17.11 11.03
CA MET A 1 -21.42 17.63 11.03
C MET A 1 -20.46 16.65 10.38
N LYS A 2 -19.53 17.20 9.72
CA LYS A 2 -18.65 16.40 8.92
C LYS A 2 -17.44 15.94 9.71
N LYS A 3 -17.12 14.68 9.62
CA LYS A 3 -15.94 14.14 10.28
C LYS A 3 -14.77 14.21 9.36
N PRO A 4 -13.68 14.85 9.79
CA PRO A 4 -12.51 14.97 8.94
C PRO A 4 -11.98 13.61 8.47
N ASN A 5 -11.97 12.63 9.37
CA ASN A 5 -11.41 11.33 9.05
C ASN A 5 -12.25 10.53 8.07
N ALA A 6 -13.55 10.85 7.99
CA ALA A 6 -14.41 10.14 7.06
C ALA A 6 -13.99 10.35 5.62
N LYS A 7 -13.29 11.47 5.36
CA LYS A 7 -12.80 11.73 4.01
C LYS A 7 -11.58 10.92 3.66
N LEU A 8 -10.85 10.47 4.67
CA LEU A 8 -9.59 9.78 4.46
C LEU A 8 -9.77 8.29 4.30
N ASP A 9 -10.86 7.74 4.83
CA ASP A 9 -11.10 6.31 4.74
C ASP A 9 -12.30 6.05 3.84
N ASN A 10 -12.03 5.55 2.66
CA ASN A 10 -13.04 5.27 1.66
C ASN A 10 -13.10 3.79 1.35
N THR A 11 -13.24 2.97 2.40
CA THR A 11 -13.23 1.52 2.24
C THR A 11 -14.30 1.04 1.27
N GLU A 12 -15.51 1.62 1.32
CA GLU A 12 -16.56 1.20 0.40
C GLU A 12 -16.21 1.51 -1.04
N GLN A 13 -15.57 2.65 -1.27
CA GLN A 13 -15.12 2.99 -2.60
C GLN A 13 -14.09 1.99 -3.11
N VAL A 14 -13.18 1.59 -2.23
CA VAL A 14 -12.16 0.60 -2.60
C VAL A 14 -12.80 -0.76 -2.83
N ASN A 15 -13.79 -1.13 -2.00
CA ASN A 15 -14.52 -2.38 -2.21
C ASN A 15 -15.19 -2.41 -3.58
N GLU A 16 -15.85 -1.31 -3.95
CA GLU A 16 -16.49 -1.21 -5.25
C GLU A 16 -15.48 -1.30 -6.38
N PHE A 17 -14.39 -0.58 -6.21
CA PHE A 17 -13.32 -0.62 -7.20
C PHE A 17 -12.81 -2.03 -7.40
N MET A 18 -12.54 -2.74 -6.30
CA MET A 18 -12.01 -4.10 -6.39
C MET A 18 -13.02 -5.05 -7.02
N ALA A 19 -14.31 -4.85 -6.73
CA ALA A 19 -15.33 -5.71 -7.29
C ALA A 19 -15.38 -5.61 -8.81
N LYS A 20 -15.08 -4.43 -9.36
CA LYS A 20 -15.14 -4.18 -10.80
C LYS A 20 -13.79 -4.28 -11.49
N LEU A 21 -12.74 -4.51 -10.74
CA LEU A 21 -11.39 -4.50 -11.29
C LEU A 21 -11.18 -5.65 -12.27
N ASP A 22 -10.65 -5.30 -13.44
CA ASP A 22 -10.25 -6.28 -14.46
C ASP A 22 -8.73 -6.23 -14.56
N HIS A 23 -8.08 -7.08 -13.79
CA HIS A 23 -6.63 -7.11 -13.73
C HIS A 23 -6.16 -8.55 -13.51
N PRO A 24 -5.08 -8.97 -14.17
CA PRO A 24 -4.62 -10.37 -14.03
C PRO A 24 -4.29 -10.75 -12.59
N PHE A 25 -3.93 -9.78 -11.74
CA PHE A 25 -3.56 -10.07 -10.36
C PHE A 25 -4.59 -9.54 -9.35
N LYS A 26 -5.86 -9.49 -9.75
CA LYS A 26 -6.92 -8.98 -8.88
C LYS A 26 -6.93 -9.65 -7.51
N ALA A 27 -6.84 -10.97 -7.47
CA ALA A 27 -6.87 -11.71 -6.21
C ALA A 27 -5.66 -11.36 -5.33
N GLU A 28 -4.50 -11.24 -5.96
CA GLU A 28 -3.27 -10.92 -5.25
C GLU A 28 -3.28 -9.49 -4.74
N VAL A 29 -3.85 -8.56 -5.50
CA VAL A 29 -4.02 -7.19 -5.05
C VAL A 29 -4.89 -7.15 -3.80
N GLN A 30 -6.01 -7.91 -3.81
CA GLN A 30 -6.87 -7.99 -2.64
C GLN A 30 -6.13 -8.57 -1.44
N MET A 31 -5.31 -9.58 -1.66
CA MET A 31 -4.53 -10.19 -0.61
C MET A 31 -3.57 -9.19 0.04
N ILE A 32 -2.86 -8.42 -0.77
CA ILE A 32 -1.94 -7.40 -0.26
C ILE A 32 -2.71 -6.28 0.44
N ARG A 33 -3.86 -5.90 -0.10
CA ARG A 33 -4.71 -4.90 0.53
C ARG A 33 -5.02 -5.28 1.97
N GLU A 34 -5.38 -6.55 2.19
CA GLU A 34 -5.70 -7.02 3.54
C GLU A 34 -4.47 -7.01 4.45
N ILE A 35 -3.32 -7.39 3.91
CA ILE A 35 -2.09 -7.35 4.69
C ILE A 35 -1.81 -5.93 5.16
N ILE A 36 -1.90 -4.96 4.26
CA ILE A 36 -1.62 -3.56 4.59
C ILE A 36 -2.60 -3.04 5.64
N LYS A 37 -3.89 -3.29 5.43
CA LYS A 37 -4.91 -2.80 6.37
C LYS A 37 -4.74 -3.36 7.76
N ASN A 38 -4.17 -4.55 7.88
CA ASN A 38 -4.01 -5.21 9.17
C ASN A 38 -2.73 -4.80 9.91
N VAL A 39 -1.89 -3.98 9.31
CA VAL A 39 -0.66 -3.54 9.97
C VAL A 39 -0.96 -2.60 11.13
N ASP A 40 -1.94 -1.71 10.97
CA ASP A 40 -2.28 -0.73 11.99
C ASP A 40 -3.72 -0.27 11.81
N ASN A 41 -4.43 -0.10 12.92
CA ASN A 41 -5.85 0.29 12.88
C ASN A 41 -6.08 1.69 12.31
N ASN A 42 -5.04 2.52 12.28
CA ASN A 42 -5.17 3.88 11.78
C ASN A 42 -4.82 4.02 10.31
N ILE A 43 -4.55 2.91 9.64
CA ILE A 43 -4.34 2.96 8.19
C ILE A 43 -5.70 3.09 7.51
N THR A 44 -5.81 4.08 6.64
CA THR A 44 -7.00 4.32 5.85
C THR A 44 -6.72 4.07 4.38
N GLU A 45 -7.76 3.88 3.59
CA GLU A 45 -7.60 3.58 2.16
C GLU A 45 -8.52 4.43 1.32
N GLN A 46 -8.13 4.64 0.08
CA GLN A 46 -8.93 5.37 -0.89
C GLN A 46 -8.45 4.98 -2.30
N ILE A 47 -9.14 5.46 -3.30
CA ILE A 47 -8.70 5.28 -4.69
C ILE A 47 -7.93 6.53 -5.10
N LYS A 48 -6.72 6.33 -5.59
CA LYS A 48 -5.88 7.41 -6.06
C LYS A 48 -5.09 6.88 -7.25
N TRP A 49 -5.01 7.68 -8.32
CA TRP A 49 -4.35 7.26 -9.57
C TRP A 49 -4.95 5.94 -10.08
N LYS A 50 -6.27 5.81 -9.92
CA LYS A 50 -7.04 4.64 -10.36
C LYS A 50 -6.56 3.36 -9.72
N ALA A 51 -6.18 3.42 -8.45
CA ALA A 51 -5.70 2.25 -7.72
C ALA A 51 -5.91 2.45 -6.22
N PRO A 52 -5.96 1.35 -5.44
CA PRO A 52 -6.03 1.48 -3.99
C PRO A 52 -4.77 2.13 -3.44
N SER A 53 -4.97 3.10 -2.57
CA SER A 53 -3.91 3.87 -1.94
C SER A 53 -4.14 3.87 -0.44
N PHE A 54 -3.05 3.82 0.34
CA PHE A 54 -3.13 3.68 1.79
C PHE A 54 -2.38 4.81 2.47
N SER A 55 -3.00 5.34 3.54
CA SER A 55 -2.45 6.46 4.29
C SER A 55 -2.49 6.17 5.77
N TYR A 56 -1.67 6.90 6.53
CA TYR A 56 -1.65 6.83 7.97
C TYR A 56 -1.72 8.25 8.52
N LYS A 57 -2.82 8.56 9.20
CA LYS A 57 -3.05 9.88 9.79
C LYS A 57 -2.82 11.00 8.77
N GLY A 58 -3.31 10.80 7.57
CA GLY A 58 -3.25 11.81 6.52
C GLY A 58 -2.00 11.79 5.67
N GLU A 59 -1.02 10.95 6.01
CA GLU A 59 0.21 10.84 5.24
C GLU A 59 0.16 9.59 4.38
N TYR A 60 0.51 9.72 3.10
CA TYR A 60 0.51 8.58 2.21
C TYR A 60 1.57 7.57 2.62
N LEU A 61 1.23 6.31 2.49
CA LEU A 61 2.18 5.21 2.72
C LEU A 61 2.55 4.55 1.42
N VAL A 62 1.57 3.97 0.75
CA VAL A 62 1.82 3.11 -0.41
C VAL A 62 0.58 3.09 -1.30
N THR A 63 0.80 2.95 -2.61
CA THR A 63 -0.28 2.88 -3.60
C THR A 63 0.07 1.79 -4.60
N PHE A 64 -0.92 1.04 -5.05
CA PHE A 64 -0.71 0.07 -6.13
C PHE A 64 -0.49 0.79 -7.45
N ASN A 65 0.34 0.20 -8.31
CA ASN A 65 0.44 0.60 -9.69
C ASN A 65 -0.21 -0.50 -10.55
N LEU A 66 -1.47 -0.30 -10.90
CA LEU A 66 -2.22 -1.31 -11.64
C LEU A 66 -2.03 -1.22 -13.15
N TRP A 67 -1.26 -0.23 -13.60
CA TRP A 67 -0.86 -0.17 -15.01
C TRP A 67 0.10 -1.28 -15.36
N GLU A 68 0.87 -1.74 -14.36
CA GLU A 68 1.75 -2.89 -14.55
C GLU A 68 0.89 -4.15 -14.55
N LYS A 69 0.98 -4.94 -15.62
CA LYS A 69 0.18 -6.15 -15.78
C LYS A 69 0.97 -7.44 -15.68
N ARG A 70 2.29 -7.35 -15.61
CA ARG A 70 3.15 -8.54 -15.59
C ARG A 70 3.59 -8.93 -14.19
N LYS A 71 3.39 -8.06 -13.22
CA LYS A 71 3.67 -8.35 -11.82
C LYS A 71 2.82 -7.43 -10.96
N ILE A 72 2.81 -7.72 -9.67
CA ILE A 72 2.09 -6.87 -8.71
C ILE A 72 3.08 -5.81 -8.26
N HIS A 73 2.72 -4.53 -8.39
CA HIS A 73 3.62 -3.42 -8.15
C HIS A 73 3.06 -2.48 -7.11
N LEU A 74 3.82 -2.25 -6.05
CA LEU A 74 3.51 -1.27 -5.01
C LEU A 74 4.50 -0.12 -5.08
N VAL A 75 4.01 1.10 -4.91
CA VAL A 75 4.84 2.29 -4.87
C VAL A 75 4.72 2.90 -3.47
N PHE A 76 5.81 2.90 -2.74
CA PHE A 76 5.89 3.61 -1.46
C PHE A 76 6.29 5.04 -1.76
N HIS A 77 5.41 5.99 -1.48
CA HIS A 77 5.65 7.38 -1.85
C HIS A 77 5.52 8.33 -0.67
N ASN A 78 6.12 7.94 0.42
CA ASN A 78 6.19 8.76 1.63
C ASN A 78 7.58 9.38 1.71
N PRO A 79 7.68 10.68 2.11
CA PRO A 79 8.99 11.33 2.18
C PRO A 79 10.00 10.63 3.06
N ALA A 80 9.57 9.90 4.07
CA ALA A 80 10.47 9.21 4.99
C ALA A 80 10.89 7.83 4.51
N ILE A 81 10.42 7.39 3.32
CA ILE A 81 10.67 6.01 2.89
C ILE A 81 12.15 5.71 2.70
N SER A 82 12.96 6.71 2.36
CA SER A 82 14.39 6.49 2.17
C SER A 82 15.08 6.13 3.47
N LYS A 83 14.45 6.36 4.61
CA LYS A 83 15.00 6.01 5.92
C LYS A 83 14.63 4.61 6.37
N VAL A 84 13.75 3.93 5.64
CA VAL A 84 13.37 2.56 5.95
C VAL A 84 14.35 1.61 5.29
N LYS A 85 14.97 0.75 6.08
CA LYS A 85 15.93 -0.22 5.57
C LYS A 85 15.25 -1.55 5.36
N SER A 86 15.14 -1.98 4.11
CA SER A 86 14.51 -3.25 3.79
C SER A 86 14.93 -3.69 2.40
N LYS A 87 15.26 -4.97 2.26
CA LYS A 87 15.58 -5.54 0.95
C LYS A 87 14.35 -5.64 0.06
N LEU A 88 13.17 -5.50 0.66
CA LEU A 88 11.93 -5.47 -0.08
C LEU A 88 11.82 -4.26 -0.99
N LEU A 89 12.41 -3.14 -0.57
CA LEU A 89 12.25 -1.85 -1.23
C LEU A 89 13.32 -1.67 -2.29
N GLU A 90 12.87 -1.37 -3.52
CA GLU A 90 13.78 -1.20 -4.67
C GLU A 90 13.77 0.24 -5.14
N GLY A 91 14.89 0.66 -5.74
CA GLY A 91 15.04 2.00 -6.25
C GLY A 91 15.83 2.88 -5.30
N ASP A 92 16.25 4.03 -5.82
CA ASP A 92 17.03 4.96 -5.01
C ASP A 92 16.50 6.38 -5.11
N TYR A 93 15.23 6.54 -5.50
CA TYR A 93 14.59 7.85 -5.50
C TYR A 93 14.51 8.36 -4.07
N GLU A 94 14.62 9.66 -3.92
CA GLU A 94 14.66 10.25 -2.59
C GLU A 94 13.39 10.00 -1.78
N HIS A 95 12.22 10.11 -2.42
CA HIS A 95 10.94 10.02 -1.71
C HIS A 95 10.06 8.87 -2.21
N ARG A 96 10.67 7.85 -2.83
CA ARG A 96 9.89 6.77 -3.43
C ARG A 96 10.69 5.49 -3.49
N ARG A 97 10.01 4.38 -3.21
CA ARG A 97 10.58 3.04 -3.38
C ARG A 97 9.53 2.13 -3.97
N MET A 98 9.99 1.09 -4.65
CA MET A 98 9.12 0.14 -5.33
C MET A 98 9.21 -1.23 -4.68
N THR A 99 8.12 -1.98 -4.76
CA THR A 99 8.10 -3.38 -4.34
C THR A 99 7.31 -4.15 -5.37
N TYR A 100 7.82 -5.32 -5.74
CA TYR A 100 7.19 -6.17 -6.74
C TYR A 100 6.97 -7.56 -6.21
N PHE A 101 5.87 -8.18 -6.66
CA PHE A 101 5.58 -9.57 -6.36
C PHE A 101 5.18 -10.25 -7.66
N SER A 102 5.69 -11.47 -7.87
CA SER A 102 5.39 -12.22 -9.09
C SER A 102 4.09 -13.00 -8.96
N ASP A 103 3.75 -13.45 -7.76
CA ASP A 103 2.59 -14.29 -7.54
C ASP A 103 2.23 -14.36 -6.06
N GLU A 104 1.20 -15.13 -5.76
CA GLU A 104 0.73 -15.28 -4.39
C GLU A 104 1.81 -15.86 -3.47
N ASN A 105 2.59 -16.81 -3.97
CA ASN A 105 3.63 -17.42 -3.14
C ASN A 105 4.66 -16.39 -2.70
N GLU A 106 5.05 -15.51 -3.61
CA GLU A 106 6.01 -14.48 -3.26
C GLU A 106 5.44 -13.51 -2.25
N ILE A 107 4.14 -13.23 -2.33
CA ILE A 107 3.48 -12.40 -1.33
C ILE A 107 3.61 -13.04 0.05
N ARG A 108 3.37 -14.35 0.15
CA ARG A 108 3.47 -15.04 1.43
C ARG A 108 4.88 -15.01 1.98
N VAL A 109 5.86 -15.21 1.11
CA VAL A 109 7.27 -15.20 1.52
C VAL A 109 7.68 -13.82 2.02
N LYS A 110 7.20 -12.77 1.36
CA LYS A 110 7.59 -11.39 1.66
C LYS A 110 6.66 -10.68 2.66
N LYS A 111 5.63 -11.38 3.14
CA LYS A 111 4.61 -10.75 3.99
C LYS A 111 5.21 -10.05 5.21
N LYS A 112 6.08 -10.74 5.93
CA LYS A 112 6.67 -10.16 7.14
C LYS A 112 7.54 -8.97 6.83
N ALA A 113 8.26 -9.01 5.72
CA ALA A 113 9.09 -7.89 5.31
C ALA A 113 8.22 -6.68 4.95
N LEU A 114 7.09 -6.93 4.29
CA LEU A 114 6.14 -5.86 3.96
C LEU A 114 5.56 -5.24 5.22
N GLU A 115 5.13 -6.08 6.15
CA GLU A 115 4.58 -5.61 7.42
C GLU A 115 5.60 -4.77 8.17
N LYS A 116 6.85 -5.24 8.23
CA LYS A 116 7.90 -4.53 8.93
C LYS A 116 8.21 -3.19 8.28
N ALA A 117 8.28 -3.15 6.96
CA ALA A 117 8.56 -1.90 6.25
C ALA A 117 7.47 -0.86 6.54
N LEU A 118 6.21 -1.29 6.55
CA LEU A 118 5.10 -0.39 6.86
C LEU A 118 5.15 0.07 8.32
N LYS A 119 5.45 -0.84 9.24
CA LYS A 119 5.54 -0.47 10.65
C LYS A 119 6.70 0.51 10.90
N ASP A 120 7.82 0.29 10.24
CA ASP A 120 8.96 1.19 10.38
C ASP A 120 8.62 2.57 9.83
N LEU A 121 7.92 2.62 8.69
CA LEU A 121 7.51 3.88 8.10
C LEU A 121 6.53 4.62 9.03
N ILE A 122 5.57 3.91 9.59
CA ILE A 122 4.60 4.48 10.52
C ILE A 122 5.31 5.04 11.76
N LYS A 123 6.31 4.33 12.25
CA LYS A 123 7.09 4.77 13.38
C LYS A 123 7.75 6.12 13.11
N LEU A 124 8.27 6.31 11.91
CA LEU A 124 8.89 7.56 11.52
C LEU A 124 7.87 8.70 11.45
N GLN A 125 6.60 8.39 11.15
CA GLN A 125 5.55 9.39 11.14
C GLN A 125 5.20 9.89 12.54
N ASN A 126 5.44 9.07 13.55
CA ASN A 126 5.07 9.38 14.92
C ASN A 126 6.17 10.05 15.73
N VAL A 127 7.27 10.40 15.10
CA VAL A 127 8.40 11.05 15.79
C VAL A 127 8.21 12.55 15.92
#